data_0d3d9242c696b1f172d7789905f90e65
#
_entry.id   0d3d9242c696b1f172d7789905f90e65
#
_cell.length_a   1.000
_cell.length_b   1.000
_cell.length_c   1.000
_cell.angle_alpha   90.00
_cell.angle_beta   90.00
_cell.angle_gamma   90.00
#
_symmetry.space_group_name_H-M   'P 1'
#
loop_
_entity.id
_entity.type
_entity.pdbx_description
1 polymer ?
#
loop_
_entity_poly.entity_id
_entity_poly.type
_entity_poly.pdbx_seq_one_letter_code
_entity_poly.pdbx_strand_id
1 'polypeptide(L)'
;IVISLLCLGLCISMDRIAGQGKESVVGEFIRGVDASYVTRVEDKDGEFFHRDGTPGDVFEIMAENGVNYARFRIWNDPPEGYCNEENVLELAQRAHAAGLKILIDFHYSDEWADPDTQIKPVAWQEMPYEELWAAVYGYTNQVVSDMIEQGTPPAMVQIGNEIPAGMLWPDGQVWPEEFNTAEQWAKLAELIEAGIEG
;
A
#
# COMPACT_ATOMS: atom_id res chain seq x y z
N ILE A 1 56.42 40.61 -6.55
CA ILE A 1 55.99 39.20 -6.77
C ILE A 1 54.49 39.23 -7.00
N VAL A 2 54.12 39.14 -8.28
CA VAL A 2 52.72 39.08 -8.72
C VAL A 2 52.41 37.62 -8.94
N ILE A 3 51.47 37.05 -8.17
CA ILE A 3 50.96 35.72 -8.40
C ILE A 3 49.70 35.88 -9.26
N SER A 4 49.84 35.53 -10.53
CA SER A 4 48.68 35.47 -11.46
C SER A 4 47.93 34.18 -11.25
N LEU A 5 46.74 34.25 -10.70
CA LEU A 5 45.82 33.12 -10.59
C LEU A 5 45.06 32.96 -11.90
N LEU A 6 45.42 31.94 -12.67
CA LEU A 6 44.65 31.55 -13.87
C LEU A 6 43.34 30.90 -13.40
N CYS A 7 42.27 31.65 -13.42
CA CYS A 7 40.93 31.09 -13.39
C CYS A 7 40.62 30.46 -14.76
N LEU A 8 40.79 29.14 -14.89
CA LEU A 8 40.17 28.40 -15.98
C LEU A 8 38.66 28.39 -15.71
N GLY A 9 37.97 29.31 -16.31
CA GLY A 9 36.53 29.35 -16.34
C GLY A 9 35.97 28.17 -17.14
N LEU A 10 35.43 27.19 -16.44
CA LEU A 10 34.57 26.18 -17.05
C LEU A 10 33.27 26.90 -17.41
N CYS A 11 33.22 27.49 -18.59
CA CYS A 11 31.95 27.91 -19.21
C CYS A 11 31.17 26.64 -19.58
N ILE A 12 30.48 26.09 -18.62
CA ILE A 12 29.37 25.18 -18.94
C ILE A 12 28.27 26.10 -19.49
N SER A 13 28.06 26.02 -20.79
CA SER A 13 27.02 26.81 -21.45
C SER A 13 25.67 26.49 -20.79
N MET A 14 25.06 27.48 -20.17
CA MET A 14 23.70 27.40 -19.64
C MET A 14 22.62 27.12 -20.70
N ASP A 15 23.02 27.09 -21.98
CA ASP A 15 22.09 26.88 -23.12
C ASP A 15 21.61 25.41 -23.25
N ARG A 16 22.17 24.47 -22.50
CA ARG A 16 21.67 23.06 -22.49
C ARG A 16 20.64 22.77 -21.41
N ILE A 17 20.38 23.67 -20.48
CA ILE A 17 19.36 23.50 -19.42
C ILE A 17 18.02 24.06 -19.87
N ALA A 18 17.96 24.89 -20.89
CA ALA A 18 16.72 25.51 -21.40
C ALA A 18 15.91 24.61 -22.37
N GLY A 19 16.41 23.42 -22.72
CA GLY A 19 15.79 22.52 -23.68
C GLY A 19 15.19 21.24 -23.11
N GLN A 20 15.30 20.97 -21.82
CA GLN A 20 14.46 19.98 -21.18
C GLN A 20 13.13 20.66 -20.89
N GLY A 21 12.19 20.50 -21.83
CA GLY A 21 10.79 20.77 -21.57
C GLY A 21 10.49 20.16 -20.20
N LYS A 22 9.87 20.91 -19.28
CA LYS A 22 9.14 20.33 -18.18
C LYS A 22 8.13 19.40 -18.86
N GLU A 23 8.43 18.12 -18.99
CA GLU A 23 7.39 17.13 -19.05
C GLU A 23 6.54 17.44 -17.83
N SER A 24 5.37 17.97 -18.07
CA SER A 24 4.35 18.05 -17.03
C SER A 24 4.17 16.60 -16.60
N VAL A 25 4.67 16.25 -15.41
CA VAL A 25 4.31 15.02 -14.76
C VAL A 25 2.85 15.18 -14.37
N VAL A 26 1.99 15.21 -15.37
CA VAL A 26 0.58 14.91 -15.19
C VAL A 26 0.60 13.41 -15.00
N GLY A 27 0.71 12.99 -13.71
CA GLY A 27 0.62 11.59 -13.37
C GLY A 27 -0.65 11.01 -14.00
N GLU A 28 -0.58 9.77 -14.43
CA GLU A 28 -1.76 9.06 -14.93
C GLU A 28 -2.91 9.19 -13.94
N PHE A 29 -4.10 9.54 -14.43
CA PHE A 29 -5.29 9.61 -13.57
C PHE A 29 -5.65 8.20 -13.09
N ILE A 30 -5.68 8.00 -11.78
CA ILE A 30 -5.97 6.72 -11.15
C ILE A 30 -7.48 6.44 -11.25
N ARG A 31 -7.81 5.32 -11.87
CA ARG A 31 -9.15 4.71 -11.91
C ARG A 31 -9.04 3.36 -11.23
N GLY A 32 -9.09 3.36 -9.90
CA GLY A 32 -8.90 2.19 -9.06
C GLY A 32 -10.21 1.55 -8.60
N VAL A 33 -10.17 0.26 -8.37
CA VAL A 33 -11.26 -0.52 -7.79
C VAL A 33 -10.69 -1.39 -6.66
N ASP A 34 -11.39 -1.48 -5.50
CA ASP A 34 -11.08 -2.48 -4.50
C ASP A 34 -11.59 -3.85 -4.97
N ALA A 35 -10.67 -4.79 -5.12
CA ALA A 35 -10.92 -6.13 -5.65
C ALA A 35 -10.59 -7.24 -4.62
N SER A 36 -10.49 -6.88 -3.34
CA SER A 36 -10.03 -7.76 -2.27
C SER A 36 -10.89 -9.01 -2.05
N TYR A 37 -12.16 -8.98 -2.45
CA TYR A 37 -13.08 -10.10 -2.26
C TYR A 37 -13.39 -10.87 -3.55
N VAL A 38 -12.60 -10.71 -4.59
CA VAL A 38 -12.79 -11.45 -5.86
C VAL A 38 -12.82 -12.95 -5.60
N THR A 39 -11.82 -13.53 -4.95
CA THR A 39 -11.78 -14.97 -4.61
C THR A 39 -13.01 -15.40 -3.80
N ARG A 40 -13.43 -14.58 -2.82
CA ARG A 40 -14.63 -14.88 -2.01
C ARG A 40 -15.92 -14.90 -2.82
N VAL A 41 -16.01 -14.11 -3.88
CA VAL A 41 -17.16 -14.12 -4.81
C VAL A 41 -17.11 -15.39 -5.67
N GLU A 42 -15.94 -15.73 -6.21
CA GLU A 42 -15.72 -16.92 -7.06
C GLU A 42 -15.97 -18.21 -6.28
N ASP A 43 -15.51 -18.32 -5.03
CA ASP A 43 -15.73 -19.48 -4.15
C ASP A 43 -17.22 -19.71 -3.80
N LYS A 44 -18.06 -18.72 -4.07
CA LYS A 44 -19.52 -18.81 -3.90
C LYS A 44 -20.27 -18.92 -5.23
N ASP A 45 -19.60 -19.48 -6.22
CA ASP A 45 -20.12 -19.66 -7.58
C ASP A 45 -20.50 -18.31 -8.26
N GLY A 46 -19.88 -17.20 -7.84
CA GLY A 46 -20.02 -15.91 -8.50
C GLY A 46 -19.22 -15.88 -9.80
N GLU A 47 -19.81 -15.32 -10.85
CA GLU A 47 -19.18 -15.18 -12.16
C GLU A 47 -19.18 -13.70 -12.57
N PHE A 48 -18.17 -13.33 -13.36
CA PHE A 48 -18.05 -11.99 -13.94
C PHE A 48 -18.24 -12.04 -15.46
N PHE A 49 -18.85 -11.01 -16.02
CA PHE A 49 -19.24 -10.99 -17.42
C PHE A 49 -18.77 -9.73 -18.13
N HIS A 50 -18.28 -9.89 -19.35
CA HIS A 50 -18.10 -8.79 -20.28
C HIS A 50 -19.44 -8.13 -20.64
N ARG A 51 -19.37 -6.93 -21.24
CA ARG A 51 -20.59 -6.18 -21.59
C ARG A 51 -21.51 -6.92 -22.58
N ASP A 52 -20.96 -7.83 -23.38
CA ASP A 52 -21.71 -8.66 -24.33
C ASP A 52 -22.36 -9.91 -23.69
N GLY A 53 -22.13 -10.13 -22.40
CA GLY A 53 -22.66 -11.24 -21.62
C GLY A 53 -21.82 -12.51 -21.65
N THR A 54 -20.61 -12.48 -22.24
CA THR A 54 -19.67 -13.59 -22.14
C THR A 54 -18.96 -13.60 -20.79
N PRO A 55 -18.76 -14.79 -20.14
CA PRO A 55 -18.00 -14.85 -18.90
C PRO A 55 -16.52 -14.55 -19.15
N GLY A 56 -15.85 -13.95 -18.16
CA GLY A 56 -14.43 -13.60 -18.24
C GLY A 56 -13.80 -13.33 -16.88
N ASP A 57 -12.49 -13.20 -16.85
CA ASP A 57 -11.76 -12.80 -15.67
C ASP A 57 -12.09 -11.34 -15.31
N VAL A 58 -12.36 -11.10 -14.02
CA VAL A 58 -12.77 -9.77 -13.54
C VAL A 58 -11.74 -8.69 -13.80
N PHE A 59 -10.44 -9.01 -13.70
CA PHE A 59 -9.36 -8.04 -13.90
C PHE A 59 -9.21 -7.67 -15.39
N GLU A 60 -9.41 -8.63 -16.30
CA GLU A 60 -9.48 -8.35 -17.73
C GLU A 60 -10.67 -7.44 -18.05
N ILE A 61 -11.84 -7.75 -17.49
CA ILE A 61 -13.04 -6.93 -17.65
C ILE A 61 -12.82 -5.51 -17.09
N MET A 62 -12.17 -5.38 -15.93
CA MET A 62 -11.82 -4.08 -15.35
C MET A 62 -10.89 -3.29 -16.28
N ALA A 63 -9.82 -3.91 -16.80
CA ALA A 63 -8.86 -3.27 -17.69
C ALA A 63 -9.52 -2.80 -19.01
N GLU A 64 -10.35 -3.63 -19.62
CA GLU A 64 -11.13 -3.29 -20.82
C GLU A 64 -12.06 -2.09 -20.61
N ASN A 65 -12.54 -1.87 -19.38
CA ASN A 65 -13.39 -0.76 -19.01
C ASN A 65 -12.62 0.46 -18.45
N GLY A 66 -11.29 0.46 -18.61
CA GLY A 66 -10.43 1.60 -18.32
C GLY A 66 -10.00 1.72 -16.87
N VAL A 67 -10.18 0.69 -16.04
CA VAL A 67 -9.54 0.57 -14.72
C VAL A 67 -8.05 0.39 -14.93
N ASN A 68 -7.23 1.04 -14.12
CA ASN A 68 -5.77 0.94 -14.19
C ASN A 68 -5.10 0.62 -12.86
N TYR A 69 -5.87 0.52 -11.77
CA TYR A 69 -5.41 0.10 -10.46
C TYR A 69 -6.37 -0.88 -9.81
N ALA A 70 -5.84 -1.97 -9.27
CA ALA A 70 -6.54 -2.85 -8.34
C ALA A 70 -6.02 -2.59 -6.93
N ARG A 71 -6.91 -2.32 -5.97
CA ARG A 71 -6.58 -2.22 -4.55
C ARG A 71 -6.89 -3.54 -3.88
N PHE A 72 -5.94 -4.03 -3.09
CA PHE A 72 -6.09 -5.21 -2.25
C PHE A 72 -5.78 -4.82 -0.82
N ARG A 73 -6.77 -4.95 0.08
CA ARG A 73 -6.49 -4.93 1.52
C ARG A 73 -5.81 -6.22 1.93
N ILE A 74 -4.96 -6.13 2.92
CA ILE A 74 -4.30 -7.28 3.48
C ILE A 74 -4.48 -7.33 5.00
N TRP A 75 -4.84 -8.53 5.48
CA TRP A 75 -4.99 -8.91 6.88
C TRP A 75 -3.90 -9.89 7.28
N ASN A 76 -3.55 -9.90 8.57
CA ASN A 76 -2.43 -10.73 9.04
C ASN A 76 -2.77 -12.22 9.05
N ASP A 77 -3.82 -12.64 9.77
CA ASP A 77 -4.25 -14.03 9.88
C ASP A 77 -5.80 -14.13 9.94
N PRO A 78 -6.49 -13.82 8.83
CA PRO A 78 -7.95 -13.83 8.80
C PRO A 78 -8.51 -15.26 8.90
N PRO A 79 -9.57 -15.48 9.70
CA PRO A 79 -10.13 -16.83 9.95
C PRO A 79 -10.63 -17.57 8.71
N GLU A 80 -11.10 -16.83 7.69
CA GLU A 80 -11.61 -17.42 6.44
C GLU A 80 -10.55 -17.51 5.34
N GLY A 81 -9.32 -17.03 5.56
CA GLY A 81 -8.22 -17.04 4.59
C GLY A 81 -8.32 -15.95 3.51
N TYR A 82 -9.45 -15.29 3.33
CA TYR A 82 -9.57 -14.18 2.37
C TYR A 82 -8.80 -12.95 2.88
N CYS A 83 -8.14 -12.27 1.96
CA CYS A 83 -7.29 -11.12 2.24
C CYS A 83 -6.03 -11.44 3.08
N ASN A 84 -5.67 -12.70 3.27
CA ASN A 84 -4.34 -13.05 3.78
C ASN A 84 -3.29 -12.85 2.67
N GLU A 85 -2.02 -13.00 3.02
CA GLU A 85 -0.91 -12.83 2.09
C GLU A 85 -1.02 -13.74 0.85
N GLU A 86 -1.26 -15.05 1.03
CA GLU A 86 -1.39 -16.01 -0.07
C GLU A 86 -2.48 -15.60 -1.06
N ASN A 87 -3.66 -15.23 -0.56
CA ASN A 87 -4.78 -14.80 -1.39
C ASN A 87 -4.49 -13.48 -2.12
N VAL A 88 -3.84 -12.52 -1.45
CA VAL A 88 -3.47 -11.24 -2.06
C VAL A 88 -2.40 -11.43 -3.14
N LEU A 89 -1.42 -12.30 -2.92
CA LEU A 89 -0.40 -12.63 -3.93
C LEU A 89 -1.02 -13.24 -5.19
N GLU A 90 -1.98 -14.16 -5.04
CA GLU A 90 -2.72 -14.73 -6.18
C GLU A 90 -3.49 -13.67 -6.97
N LEU A 91 -4.29 -12.85 -6.27
CA LEU A 91 -5.05 -11.76 -6.90
C LEU A 91 -4.14 -10.74 -7.57
N ALA A 92 -2.98 -10.43 -6.98
CA ALA A 92 -2.00 -9.52 -7.54
C ALA A 92 -1.41 -10.05 -8.86
N GLN A 93 -1.15 -11.36 -8.98
CA GLN A 93 -0.69 -11.97 -10.22
C GLN A 93 -1.74 -11.82 -11.34
N ARG A 94 -3.01 -12.09 -11.04
CA ARG A 94 -4.11 -11.95 -12.00
C ARG A 94 -4.29 -10.50 -12.45
N ALA A 95 -4.31 -9.57 -11.50
CA ALA A 95 -4.43 -8.15 -11.80
C ALA A 95 -3.25 -7.63 -12.65
N HIS A 96 -2.03 -8.04 -12.30
CA HIS A 96 -0.82 -7.68 -13.03
C HIS A 96 -0.83 -8.25 -14.46
N ALA A 97 -1.26 -9.50 -14.65
CA ALA A 97 -1.40 -10.13 -15.95
C ALA A 97 -2.41 -9.38 -16.85
N ALA A 98 -3.47 -8.82 -16.26
CA ALA A 98 -4.43 -7.96 -16.96
C ALA A 98 -3.91 -6.51 -17.20
N GLY A 99 -2.69 -6.20 -16.77
CA GLY A 99 -2.06 -4.88 -16.97
C GLY A 99 -2.46 -3.82 -15.93
N LEU A 100 -3.09 -4.21 -14.80
CA LEU A 100 -3.43 -3.30 -13.71
C LEU A 100 -2.21 -3.07 -12.81
N LYS A 101 -2.07 -1.85 -12.31
CA LYS A 101 -1.16 -1.52 -11.21
C LYS A 101 -1.79 -1.90 -9.89
N ILE A 102 -0.98 -2.22 -8.90
CA ILE A 102 -1.42 -2.75 -7.62
C ILE A 102 -1.24 -1.70 -6.54
N LEU A 103 -2.27 -1.52 -5.71
CA LEU A 103 -2.22 -0.83 -4.44
C LEU A 103 -2.48 -1.85 -3.34
N ILE A 104 -1.55 -1.98 -2.39
CA ILE A 104 -1.74 -2.80 -1.18
C ILE A 104 -2.13 -1.91 -0.03
N ASP A 105 -3.17 -2.32 0.71
CA ASP A 105 -3.69 -1.63 1.87
C ASP A 105 -3.53 -2.49 3.12
N PHE A 106 -2.56 -2.14 3.95
CA PHE A 106 -2.26 -2.84 5.20
C PHE A 106 -3.22 -2.42 6.30
N HIS A 107 -4.07 -3.34 6.75
CA HIS A 107 -4.94 -3.10 7.91
C HIS A 107 -4.21 -3.29 9.23
N TYR A 108 -3.16 -4.12 9.28
CA TYR A 108 -2.48 -4.56 10.51
C TYR A 108 -3.47 -5.11 11.53
N SER A 109 -4.36 -5.96 11.06
CA SER A 109 -5.43 -6.63 11.81
C SER A 109 -5.71 -7.98 11.16
N ASP A 110 -6.42 -8.88 11.85
CA ASP A 110 -6.92 -10.14 11.28
C ASP A 110 -8.30 -9.98 10.62
N GLU A 111 -8.88 -8.79 10.72
CA GLU A 111 -10.19 -8.43 10.19
C GLU A 111 -10.27 -6.95 9.81
N TRP A 112 -11.46 -6.43 9.58
CA TRP A 112 -11.66 -5.02 9.28
C TRP A 112 -11.06 -4.11 10.36
N ALA A 113 -10.17 -3.22 9.92
CA ALA A 113 -9.75 -2.05 10.67
C ALA A 113 -10.47 -0.83 10.07
N ASP A 114 -11.23 -0.11 10.90
CA ASP A 114 -12.06 1.02 10.52
C ASP A 114 -12.04 2.11 11.62
N PRO A 115 -12.72 3.27 11.43
CA PRO A 115 -12.67 4.35 12.42
C PRO A 115 -13.19 3.98 13.82
N ASP A 116 -14.00 2.94 13.93
CA ASP A 116 -14.61 2.49 15.19
C ASP A 116 -13.83 1.33 15.84
N THR A 117 -12.95 0.65 15.07
CA THR A 117 -12.17 -0.50 15.53
C THR A 117 -10.84 -0.64 14.81
N GLN A 118 -9.75 -0.74 15.58
CA GLN A 118 -8.38 -0.89 15.09
C GLN A 118 -7.66 -1.96 15.94
N ILE A 119 -8.27 -3.18 15.94
CA ILE A 119 -7.81 -4.28 16.78
C ILE A 119 -6.51 -4.85 16.23
N LYS A 120 -5.50 -4.98 17.10
CA LYS A 120 -4.24 -5.65 16.75
C LYS A 120 -4.49 -7.11 16.33
N PRO A 121 -3.71 -7.66 15.39
CA PRO A 121 -3.70 -9.09 15.12
C PRO A 121 -3.56 -9.90 16.41
N VAL A 122 -4.21 -11.04 16.52
CA VAL A 122 -4.14 -11.90 17.71
C VAL A 122 -2.69 -12.19 18.10
N ALA A 123 -1.82 -12.42 17.12
CA ALA A 123 -0.40 -12.66 17.35
C ALA A 123 0.35 -11.48 17.97
N TRP A 124 -0.19 -10.25 17.89
CA TRP A 124 0.45 -9.02 18.34
C TRP A 124 -0.22 -8.41 19.61
N GLN A 125 -1.33 -8.97 20.08
CA GLN A 125 -2.12 -8.38 21.18
C GLN A 125 -1.31 -8.20 22.47
N GLU A 126 -0.49 -9.19 22.80
CA GLU A 126 0.33 -9.19 24.04
C GLU A 126 1.75 -8.65 23.85
N MET A 127 2.09 -8.17 22.62
CA MET A 127 3.40 -7.61 22.36
C MET A 127 3.58 -6.27 23.08
N PRO A 128 4.73 -6.04 23.74
CA PRO A 128 5.09 -4.70 24.20
C PRO A 128 5.29 -3.77 22.98
N TYR A 129 5.11 -2.47 23.21
CA TYR A 129 5.12 -1.47 22.14
C TYR A 129 6.41 -1.52 21.28
N GLU A 130 7.56 -1.74 21.94
CA GLU A 130 8.86 -1.81 21.25
C GLU A 130 8.96 -2.99 20.27
N GLU A 131 8.27 -4.10 20.56
CA GLU A 131 8.18 -5.25 19.65
C GLU A 131 7.14 -5.02 18.55
N LEU A 132 6.09 -4.26 18.84
CA LEU A 132 5.03 -3.94 17.88
C LEU A 132 5.56 -3.15 16.69
N TRP A 133 6.48 -2.20 16.91
CA TRP A 133 7.17 -1.49 15.82
C TRP A 133 7.87 -2.47 14.87
N ALA A 134 8.64 -3.39 15.43
CA ALA A 134 9.36 -4.40 14.64
C ALA A 134 8.40 -5.37 13.91
N ALA A 135 7.25 -5.66 14.50
CA ALA A 135 6.23 -6.51 13.86
C ALA A 135 5.58 -5.80 12.65
N VAL A 136 5.23 -4.52 12.76
CA VAL A 136 4.72 -3.70 11.65
C VAL A 136 5.73 -3.63 10.51
N TYR A 137 6.98 -3.25 10.83
CA TYR A 137 8.08 -3.22 9.86
C TYR A 137 8.25 -4.57 9.16
N GLY A 138 8.39 -5.64 9.95
CA GLY A 138 8.67 -6.99 9.43
C GLY A 138 7.56 -7.52 8.53
N TYR A 139 6.30 -7.30 8.91
CA TYR A 139 5.15 -7.72 8.11
C TYR A 139 5.06 -6.97 6.80
N THR A 140 5.24 -5.64 6.82
CA THR A 140 5.21 -4.83 5.59
C THR A 140 6.36 -5.23 4.66
N ASN A 141 7.58 -5.36 5.20
CA ASN A 141 8.75 -5.80 4.44
C ASN A 141 8.54 -7.17 3.80
N GLN A 142 8.00 -8.15 4.54
CA GLN A 142 7.72 -9.49 4.05
C GLN A 142 6.78 -9.46 2.85
N VAL A 143 5.60 -8.87 3.02
CA VAL A 143 4.58 -8.83 1.95
C VAL A 143 5.08 -8.10 0.70
N VAL A 144 5.72 -6.94 0.87
CA VAL A 144 6.25 -6.17 -0.27
C VAL A 144 7.37 -6.94 -0.97
N SER A 145 8.26 -7.61 -0.20
CA SER A 145 9.33 -8.44 -0.76
C SER A 145 8.77 -9.61 -1.57
N ASP A 146 7.77 -10.33 -1.04
CA ASP A 146 7.16 -11.47 -1.72
C ASP A 146 6.43 -11.04 -3.01
N MET A 147 5.79 -9.87 -3.00
CA MET A 147 5.22 -9.28 -4.21
C MET A 147 6.29 -8.94 -5.26
N ILE A 148 7.43 -8.40 -4.83
CA ILE A 148 8.56 -8.12 -5.73
C ILE A 148 9.14 -9.42 -6.28
N GLU A 149 9.38 -10.41 -5.44
CA GLU A 149 9.96 -11.71 -5.83
C GLU A 149 9.06 -12.47 -6.82
N GLN A 150 7.74 -12.42 -6.65
CA GLN A 150 6.82 -13.02 -7.61
C GLN A 150 6.66 -12.22 -8.93
N GLY A 151 7.21 -11.01 -9.01
CA GLY A 151 7.13 -10.14 -10.21
C GLY A 151 5.91 -9.23 -10.28
N THR A 152 5.23 -8.97 -9.16
CA THR A 152 4.07 -8.08 -9.06
C THR A 152 4.30 -6.94 -8.06
N PRO A 153 5.36 -6.12 -8.23
CA PRO A 153 5.67 -5.07 -7.27
C PRO A 153 4.48 -4.10 -7.12
N PRO A 154 4.11 -3.72 -5.88
CA PRO A 154 3.07 -2.74 -5.68
C PRO A 154 3.50 -1.38 -6.24
N ALA A 155 2.60 -0.72 -6.95
CA ALA A 155 2.81 0.65 -7.41
C ALA A 155 2.48 1.67 -6.32
N MET A 156 1.76 1.25 -5.30
CA MET A 156 1.35 2.06 -4.16
C MET A 156 1.12 1.19 -2.93
N VAL A 157 1.49 1.70 -1.76
CA VAL A 157 1.27 1.07 -0.47
C VAL A 157 0.51 2.05 0.43
N GLN A 158 -0.51 1.56 1.10
CA GLN A 158 -1.26 2.27 2.12
C GLN A 158 -0.92 1.68 3.49
N ILE A 159 -0.44 2.52 4.40
CA ILE A 159 -0.09 2.14 5.78
C ILE A 159 -1.27 2.46 6.69
N GLY A 160 -1.97 1.40 7.11
CA GLY A 160 -3.20 1.50 7.90
C GLY A 160 -4.44 1.83 7.05
N ASN A 161 -5.57 1.28 7.42
CA ASN A 161 -6.86 1.58 6.83
C ASN A 161 -7.70 2.42 7.79
N GLU A 162 -8.25 3.53 7.29
CA GLU A 162 -9.21 4.40 8.01
C GLU A 162 -8.76 4.76 9.44
N ILE A 163 -7.56 5.33 9.57
CA ILE A 163 -6.86 5.62 10.83
C ILE A 163 -7.08 7.04 11.42
N PRO A 164 -8.25 7.70 11.31
CA PRO A 164 -8.45 9.02 11.91
C PRO A 164 -8.36 8.99 13.44
N ALA A 165 -8.65 7.84 14.05
CA ALA A 165 -8.54 7.61 15.50
C ALA A 165 -7.24 6.87 15.90
N GLY A 166 -6.30 6.72 14.97
CA GLY A 166 -5.08 5.92 15.13
C GLY A 166 -5.21 4.49 14.66
N MET A 167 -4.18 3.67 14.82
CA MET A 167 -4.14 2.25 14.44
C MET A 167 -3.58 1.39 15.57
N LEU A 168 -3.79 0.05 15.51
CA LEU A 168 -3.22 -0.91 16.46
C LEU A 168 -3.53 -0.55 17.93
N TRP A 169 -4.82 -0.38 18.24
CA TRP A 169 -5.26 0.06 19.57
C TRP A 169 -4.90 -0.94 20.69
N PRO A 170 -4.57 -0.43 21.92
CA PRO A 170 -4.55 0.99 22.32
C PRO A 170 -3.23 1.72 22.01
N ASP A 171 -2.21 1.05 21.45
CA ASP A 171 -0.84 1.57 21.37
C ASP A 171 -0.73 2.82 20.47
N GLY A 172 -1.29 2.77 19.26
CA GLY A 172 -1.34 3.92 18.34
C GLY A 172 -2.67 4.66 18.34
N GLN A 173 -3.51 4.48 19.39
CA GLN A 173 -4.80 5.16 19.50
C GLN A 173 -4.63 6.63 19.86
N VAL A 174 -5.35 7.54 19.15
CA VAL A 174 -5.32 9.00 19.38
C VAL A 174 -6.70 9.61 19.65
N TRP A 175 -7.73 8.80 19.68
CA TRP A 175 -9.11 9.19 20.00
C TRP A 175 -9.79 8.08 20.82
N PRO A 176 -10.71 8.35 21.78
CA PRO A 176 -11.23 9.69 22.14
C PRO A 176 -10.24 10.54 22.98
N GLU A 177 -10.72 11.61 23.64
CA GLU A 177 -9.92 12.68 24.27
C GLU A 177 -8.86 12.18 25.26
N GLU A 178 -9.11 11.08 25.99
CA GLU A 178 -8.14 10.46 26.90
C GLU A 178 -6.88 9.92 26.20
N PHE A 179 -6.99 9.60 24.91
CA PHE A 179 -5.86 9.16 24.06
C PHE A 179 -5.25 10.32 23.25
N ASN A 180 -5.87 11.50 23.23
CA ASN A 180 -5.37 12.66 22.49
C ASN A 180 -4.20 13.33 23.22
N THR A 181 -3.10 12.63 23.35
CA THR A 181 -1.89 13.08 24.04
C THR A 181 -0.69 13.14 23.09
N ALA A 182 0.30 13.97 23.41
CA ALA A 182 1.53 14.04 22.62
C ALA A 182 2.25 12.67 22.54
N GLU A 183 2.18 11.87 23.61
CA GLU A 183 2.76 10.53 23.63
C GLU A 183 2.06 9.59 22.66
N GLN A 184 0.72 9.56 22.65
CA GLN A 184 -0.05 8.70 21.73
C GLN A 184 0.15 9.11 20.26
N TRP A 185 0.21 10.41 19.97
CA TRP A 185 0.54 10.90 18.63
C TRP A 185 1.96 10.52 18.19
N ALA A 186 2.93 10.51 19.13
CA ALA A 186 4.29 10.05 18.83
C ALA A 186 4.30 8.54 18.50
N LYS A 187 3.62 7.72 19.31
CA LYS A 187 3.49 6.28 19.05
C LYS A 187 2.83 5.98 17.70
N LEU A 188 1.74 6.68 17.37
CA LEU A 188 1.09 6.53 16.06
C LEU A 188 2.06 6.88 14.92
N ALA A 189 2.81 7.98 15.05
CA ALA A 189 3.78 8.39 14.04
C ALA A 189 4.87 7.33 13.84
N GLU A 190 5.44 6.79 14.95
CA GLU A 190 6.46 5.73 14.90
C GLU A 190 5.92 4.44 14.25
N LEU A 191 4.65 4.05 14.51
CA LEU A 191 4.04 2.88 13.86
C LEU A 191 3.82 3.10 12.36
N ILE A 192 3.43 4.30 11.95
CA ILE A 192 3.33 4.65 10.52
C ILE A 192 4.71 4.63 9.87
N GLU A 193 5.74 5.19 10.52
CA GLU A 193 7.12 5.14 10.05
C GLU A 193 7.62 3.70 9.91
N ALA A 194 7.30 2.81 10.85
CA ALA A 194 7.63 1.39 10.75
C ALA A 194 7.07 0.75 9.46
N GLY A 195 5.81 1.05 9.12
CA GLY A 195 5.20 0.58 7.88
C GLY A 195 5.81 1.19 6.62
N ILE A 196 6.28 2.45 6.68
CA ILE A 196 6.93 3.13 5.55
C ILE A 196 8.33 2.59 5.31
N GLU A 197 9.07 2.24 6.38
CA GLU A 197 10.43 1.72 6.30
C GLU A 197 10.49 0.22 5.92
N GLY A 198 9.43 -0.54 6.21
CA GLY A 198 9.27 -1.94 5.82
C GLY A 198 8.90 -2.09 4.35
#